data_71e98a89f0c56c6c70cdc92e1c860226
#
_entry.id   71e98a89f0c56c6c70cdc92e1c860226
#
_cell.length_a   1.000
_cell.length_b   1.000
_cell.length_c   1.000
_cell.angle_alpha   90.00
_cell.angle_beta   90.00
_cell.angle_gamma   90.00
#
_symmetry.space_group_name_H-M   'P 1'
#
loop_
_entity.id
_entity.type
_entity.pdbx_description
1 polymer ?
#
loop_
_entity_poly.entity_id
_entity_poly.type
_entity_poly.pdbx_seq_one_letter_code
_entity_poly.pdbx_strand_id
1 'polypeptide(L)'
;EKTYQNYNPRQTALDEARALLTAAAKAAMADGALPEAELPTFIVEIPADVKNGDIASNIAMAGARTWRKAPKMIADALIAHLPDLTGGVFAKVEVAGPGFINLFLAPSFWAGVVLGACANKEYGRTDHGKGAKYNVEFVSANPTGPMHMGNARGGALGDCLAAVLDWSGYDVTREFYINDAGNQIQKFGKSLAVRYLQQYCGEEAYPLPAECYQGGDIKVLAGEFAEQNGDKYVAACKGMDEETLFESEAFAALKDALVAYALPKNIAALKRDLGKYRIDYDVWFHESTLHESGAVLAVV
;
A
#
# COMPACT_ATOMS: atom_id res chain seq x y z
N GLU A 1 13.65 -15.03 7.20
CA GLU A 1 13.69 -15.03 5.71
C GLU A 1 12.30 -15.38 5.21
N LYS A 2 11.64 -14.44 4.50
CA LYS A 2 10.33 -14.70 3.90
C LYS A 2 10.56 -15.60 2.68
N THR A 3 10.14 -16.86 2.76
CA THR A 3 10.17 -17.78 1.62
C THR A 3 8.95 -17.52 0.75
N TYR A 4 9.15 -16.86 -0.37
CA TYR A 4 8.09 -16.61 -1.34
C TYR A 4 7.90 -17.86 -2.21
N GLN A 5 6.76 -18.54 -2.10
CA GLN A 5 6.34 -19.47 -3.10
C GLN A 5 5.71 -18.68 -4.25
N ASN A 6 6.43 -18.56 -5.36
CA ASN A 6 5.93 -17.94 -6.60
C ASN A 6 4.84 -18.85 -7.22
N TYR A 7 3.67 -18.90 -6.60
CA TYR A 7 2.52 -19.62 -7.15
C TYR A 7 1.73 -18.68 -8.06
N ASN A 8 2.08 -18.69 -9.34
CA ASN A 8 1.40 -17.93 -10.38
C ASN A 8 0.86 -18.87 -11.47
N PRO A 9 -0.33 -19.48 -11.27
CA PRO A 9 -0.88 -20.45 -12.21
C PRO A 9 -1.11 -19.85 -13.60
N ARG A 10 -1.41 -18.56 -13.69
CA ARG A 10 -1.53 -17.86 -14.98
C ARG A 10 -0.22 -17.90 -15.77
N GLN A 11 0.88 -17.50 -15.12
CA GLN A 11 2.20 -17.51 -15.77
C GLN A 11 2.62 -18.95 -16.10
N THR A 12 2.40 -19.88 -15.21
CA THR A 12 2.64 -21.31 -15.46
C THR A 12 1.92 -21.80 -16.71
N ALA A 13 0.64 -21.47 -16.87
CA ALA A 13 -0.13 -21.86 -18.06
C ALA A 13 0.41 -21.23 -19.36
N LEU A 14 0.83 -19.98 -19.31
CA LEU A 14 1.45 -19.28 -20.47
C LEU A 14 2.80 -19.91 -20.85
N ASP A 15 3.62 -20.27 -19.86
CA ASP A 15 4.93 -20.87 -20.05
C ASP A 15 4.79 -22.30 -20.60
N GLU A 16 3.84 -23.07 -20.10
CA GLU A 16 3.49 -24.41 -20.60
C GLU A 16 2.98 -24.35 -22.05
N ALA A 17 2.13 -23.37 -22.39
CA ALA A 17 1.68 -23.17 -23.76
C ALA A 17 2.84 -22.85 -24.70
N ARG A 18 3.75 -22.01 -24.27
CA ARG A 18 4.95 -21.67 -25.02
C ARG A 18 5.85 -22.88 -25.23
N ALA A 19 6.08 -23.65 -24.17
CA ALA A 19 6.87 -24.90 -24.22
C ALA A 19 6.26 -25.92 -25.16
N LEU A 20 4.94 -26.15 -25.05
CA LEU A 20 4.17 -27.04 -25.88
C LEU A 20 4.29 -26.72 -27.38
N LEU A 21 4.05 -25.46 -27.75
CA LEU A 21 4.13 -25.00 -29.13
C LEU A 21 5.56 -25.03 -29.68
N THR A 22 6.54 -24.73 -28.82
CA THR A 22 7.96 -24.85 -29.18
C THR A 22 8.36 -26.29 -29.45
N ALA A 23 7.90 -27.24 -28.64
CA ALA A 23 8.12 -28.68 -28.84
C ALA A 23 7.46 -29.19 -30.13
N ALA A 24 6.21 -28.79 -30.38
CA ALA A 24 5.51 -29.11 -31.61
C ALA A 24 6.22 -28.60 -32.87
N ALA A 25 6.73 -27.33 -32.82
CA ALA A 25 7.47 -26.77 -33.93
C ALA A 25 8.78 -27.54 -34.20
N LYS A 26 9.52 -27.89 -33.16
CA LYS A 26 10.73 -28.71 -33.30
C LYS A 26 10.43 -30.10 -33.88
N ALA A 27 9.37 -30.74 -33.41
CA ALA A 27 8.93 -32.03 -33.92
C ALA A 27 8.51 -31.96 -35.40
N ALA A 28 7.74 -30.94 -35.78
CA ALA A 28 7.33 -30.70 -37.16
C ALA A 28 8.52 -30.39 -38.09
N MET A 29 9.56 -29.75 -37.64
CA MET A 29 10.80 -29.55 -38.40
C MET A 29 11.58 -30.87 -38.51
N ALA A 30 11.72 -31.63 -37.46
CA ALA A 30 12.43 -32.90 -37.47
C ALA A 30 11.77 -33.96 -38.41
N ASP A 31 10.44 -33.93 -38.52
CA ASP A 31 9.68 -34.77 -39.43
C ASP A 31 9.60 -34.23 -40.87
N GLY A 32 10.16 -33.05 -41.12
CA GLY A 32 10.13 -32.42 -42.46
C GLY A 32 8.78 -31.76 -42.80
N ALA A 33 7.81 -31.73 -41.94
CA ALA A 33 6.53 -31.07 -42.13
C ALA A 33 6.70 -29.54 -42.20
N LEU A 34 7.70 -28.97 -41.47
CA LEU A 34 8.16 -27.62 -41.57
C LEU A 34 9.64 -27.61 -42.00
N PRO A 35 10.11 -26.60 -42.79
CA PRO A 35 11.52 -26.43 -43.08
C PRO A 35 12.31 -26.22 -41.78
N GLU A 36 13.54 -26.77 -41.75
CA GLU A 36 14.43 -26.51 -40.62
C GLU A 36 14.84 -25.02 -40.60
N ALA A 37 14.61 -24.34 -39.51
CA ALA A 37 14.87 -22.91 -39.33
C ALA A 37 14.92 -22.56 -37.86
N GLU A 38 15.43 -21.38 -37.55
CA GLU A 38 15.32 -20.79 -36.21
C GLU A 38 13.85 -20.50 -35.85
N LEU A 39 13.48 -20.73 -34.60
CA LEU A 39 12.11 -20.47 -34.15
C LEU A 39 11.79 -18.97 -34.22
N PRO A 40 10.65 -18.58 -34.79
CA PRO A 40 10.23 -17.20 -34.81
C PRO A 40 9.94 -16.69 -33.39
N THR A 41 10.11 -15.40 -33.15
CA THR A 41 9.55 -14.76 -31.95
C THR A 41 8.03 -14.73 -32.10
N PHE A 42 7.31 -15.27 -31.11
CA PHE A 42 5.85 -15.35 -31.12
C PHE A 42 5.23 -14.97 -29.77
N ILE A 43 3.97 -14.60 -29.82
CA ILE A 43 3.18 -14.20 -28.64
C ILE A 43 2.36 -15.40 -28.16
N VAL A 44 2.29 -15.53 -26.84
CA VAL A 44 1.35 -16.37 -26.11
C VAL A 44 0.62 -15.46 -25.11
N GLU A 45 -0.68 -15.37 -25.22
CA GLU A 45 -1.48 -14.42 -24.46
C GLU A 45 -2.86 -14.99 -24.07
N ILE A 46 -3.54 -14.34 -23.14
CA ILE A 46 -4.94 -14.62 -22.83
C ILE A 46 -5.78 -13.82 -23.82
N PRO A 47 -6.62 -14.49 -24.64
CA PRO A 47 -7.46 -13.81 -25.61
C PRO A 47 -8.53 -12.97 -24.93
N ALA A 48 -8.91 -11.85 -25.54
CA ALA A 48 -9.98 -10.97 -25.01
C ALA A 48 -11.37 -11.64 -25.05
N ASP A 49 -11.64 -12.53 -26.03
CA ASP A 49 -12.88 -13.29 -26.12
C ASP A 49 -12.62 -14.74 -25.68
N VAL A 50 -13.37 -15.18 -24.66
CA VAL A 50 -13.31 -16.53 -24.09
C VAL A 50 -13.62 -17.63 -25.10
N LYS A 51 -14.31 -17.31 -26.21
CA LYS A 51 -14.54 -18.25 -27.31
C LYS A 51 -13.27 -18.73 -28.00
N ASN A 52 -12.21 -17.94 -27.89
CA ASN A 52 -10.89 -18.22 -28.46
C ASN A 52 -10.00 -19.05 -27.50
N GLY A 53 -10.59 -19.71 -26.51
CA GLY A 53 -9.88 -20.51 -25.53
C GLY A 53 -9.38 -19.72 -24.33
N ASP A 54 -8.61 -20.36 -23.47
CA ASP A 54 -7.99 -19.76 -22.29
C ASP A 54 -6.67 -19.07 -22.64
N ILE A 55 -5.98 -19.59 -23.66
CA ILE A 55 -4.70 -19.06 -24.17
C ILE A 55 -4.71 -19.10 -25.69
N ALA A 56 -4.15 -18.08 -26.31
CA ALA A 56 -3.98 -17.98 -27.76
C ALA A 56 -2.53 -17.70 -28.15
N SER A 57 -2.12 -18.17 -29.32
CA SER A 57 -0.79 -17.88 -29.87
C SER A 57 -0.85 -17.58 -31.36
N ASN A 58 0.03 -16.67 -31.80
CA ASN A 58 0.23 -16.28 -33.18
C ASN A 58 1.44 -16.97 -33.84
N ILE A 59 1.98 -18.04 -33.25
CA ILE A 59 3.22 -18.69 -33.72
C ILE A 59 3.20 -19.03 -35.20
N ALA A 60 2.08 -19.51 -35.76
CA ALA A 60 1.97 -19.87 -37.14
C ALA A 60 2.02 -18.66 -38.08
N MET A 61 1.41 -17.54 -37.67
CA MET A 61 1.48 -16.28 -38.43
C MET A 61 2.86 -15.66 -38.34
N ALA A 62 3.46 -15.64 -37.15
CA ALA A 62 4.83 -15.15 -36.95
C ALA A 62 5.86 -15.97 -37.77
N GLY A 63 5.64 -17.28 -37.87
CA GLY A 63 6.51 -18.21 -38.57
C GLY A 63 6.33 -18.25 -40.11
N ALA A 64 5.34 -17.56 -40.67
CA ALA A 64 5.00 -17.67 -42.09
C ALA A 64 6.19 -17.35 -43.02
N ARG A 65 7.00 -16.34 -42.70
CA ARG A 65 8.21 -15.98 -43.46
C ARG A 65 9.34 -16.98 -43.20
N THR A 66 9.52 -17.41 -41.96
CA THR A 66 10.58 -18.34 -41.55
C THR A 66 10.41 -19.69 -42.21
N TRP A 67 9.22 -20.28 -42.14
CA TRP A 67 8.93 -21.57 -42.71
C TRP A 67 8.40 -21.56 -44.14
N ARG A 68 8.24 -20.35 -44.73
CA ARG A 68 7.78 -20.16 -46.12
C ARG A 68 6.51 -20.93 -46.47
N LYS A 69 5.56 -21.01 -45.54
CA LYS A 69 4.26 -21.64 -45.69
C LYS A 69 3.13 -20.73 -45.25
N ALA A 70 1.92 -21.00 -45.76
CA ALA A 70 0.76 -20.22 -45.28
C ALA A 70 0.51 -20.50 -43.79
N PRO A 71 0.10 -19.49 -42.99
CA PRO A 71 -0.09 -19.65 -41.56
C PRO A 71 -0.98 -20.80 -41.14
N LYS A 72 -2.07 -21.04 -41.88
CA LYS A 72 -2.96 -22.18 -41.64
C LYS A 72 -2.25 -23.53 -41.80
N MET A 73 -1.43 -23.67 -42.83
CA MET A 73 -0.66 -24.93 -43.04
C MET A 73 0.37 -25.15 -41.95
N ILE A 74 0.98 -24.06 -41.43
CA ILE A 74 1.90 -24.14 -40.30
C ILE A 74 1.13 -24.55 -39.04
N ALA A 75 -0.02 -23.92 -38.77
CA ALA A 75 -0.85 -24.25 -37.60
C ALA A 75 -1.29 -25.70 -37.62
N ASP A 76 -1.76 -26.21 -38.79
CA ASP A 76 -2.15 -27.62 -38.96
C ASP A 76 -0.95 -28.56 -38.73
N ALA A 77 0.23 -28.23 -39.24
CA ALA A 77 1.45 -29.00 -39.00
C ALA A 77 1.85 -29.00 -37.52
N LEU A 78 1.73 -27.85 -36.81
CA LEU A 78 2.02 -27.79 -35.39
C LEU A 78 1.07 -28.63 -34.57
N ILE A 79 -0.24 -28.61 -34.88
CA ILE A 79 -1.25 -29.46 -34.19
C ILE A 79 -0.99 -30.96 -34.43
N ALA A 80 -0.61 -31.32 -35.65
CA ALA A 80 -0.30 -32.71 -35.97
C ALA A 80 0.94 -33.25 -35.20
N HIS A 81 1.81 -32.36 -34.73
CA HIS A 81 3.03 -32.72 -34.01
C HIS A 81 2.99 -32.33 -32.52
N LEU A 82 1.79 -32.03 -31.99
CA LEU A 82 1.62 -31.87 -30.54
C LEU A 82 1.91 -33.21 -29.83
N PRO A 83 2.55 -33.16 -28.66
CA PRO A 83 2.64 -34.34 -27.80
C PRO A 83 1.24 -34.72 -27.26
N ASP A 84 1.13 -35.92 -26.69
CA ASP A 84 -0.10 -36.35 -26.02
C ASP A 84 -0.45 -35.37 -24.89
N LEU A 85 -1.67 -34.85 -24.92
CA LEU A 85 -2.18 -33.89 -23.93
C LEU A 85 -2.80 -34.62 -22.71
N THR A 86 -2.87 -35.93 -22.70
CA THR A 86 -3.50 -36.70 -21.62
C THR A 86 -2.82 -36.41 -20.27
N GLY A 87 -3.60 -35.97 -19.31
CA GLY A 87 -3.09 -35.62 -17.97
C GLY A 87 -2.25 -34.32 -17.89
N GLY A 88 -2.10 -33.62 -19.00
CA GLY A 88 -1.38 -32.34 -19.05
C GLY A 88 -2.21 -31.12 -18.65
N VAL A 89 -1.64 -29.96 -18.87
CA VAL A 89 -2.25 -28.66 -18.57
C VAL A 89 -3.42 -28.32 -19.52
N PHE A 90 -3.36 -28.80 -20.75
CA PHE A 90 -4.32 -28.50 -21.80
C PHE A 90 -5.19 -29.75 -22.14
N ALA A 91 -6.49 -29.50 -22.24
CA ALA A 91 -7.45 -30.53 -22.68
C ALA A 91 -7.64 -30.54 -24.19
N LYS A 92 -7.44 -29.37 -24.85
CA LYS A 92 -7.71 -29.16 -26.27
C LYS A 92 -6.84 -28.06 -26.84
N VAL A 93 -6.42 -28.29 -28.10
CA VAL A 93 -5.76 -27.25 -28.91
C VAL A 93 -6.41 -27.23 -30.30
N GLU A 94 -6.72 -26.08 -30.83
CA GLU A 94 -7.37 -25.94 -32.15
C GLU A 94 -6.84 -24.74 -32.95
N VAL A 95 -6.97 -24.83 -34.28
CA VAL A 95 -6.66 -23.73 -35.18
C VAL A 95 -7.87 -22.82 -35.32
N ALA A 96 -7.67 -21.49 -35.21
CA ALA A 96 -8.71 -20.52 -35.43
C ALA A 96 -8.29 -19.46 -36.45
N GLY A 97 -9.26 -19.01 -37.25
CA GLY A 97 -9.08 -17.93 -38.23
C GLY A 97 -7.91 -18.19 -39.19
N PRO A 98 -7.05 -17.19 -39.42
CA PRO A 98 -5.96 -17.29 -40.42
C PRO A 98 -4.75 -18.10 -39.95
N GLY A 99 -4.78 -18.68 -38.75
CA GLY A 99 -3.65 -19.45 -38.18
C GLY A 99 -3.33 -19.13 -36.73
N PHE A 100 -4.29 -18.59 -35.97
CA PHE A 100 -4.18 -18.59 -34.52
C PHE A 100 -4.28 -20.00 -33.96
N ILE A 101 -3.55 -20.28 -32.92
CA ILE A 101 -3.67 -21.53 -32.17
C ILE A 101 -4.26 -21.18 -30.79
N ASN A 102 -5.44 -21.76 -30.54
CA ASN A 102 -6.19 -21.61 -29.31
C ASN A 102 -6.02 -22.84 -28.43
N LEU A 103 -5.69 -22.65 -27.15
CA LEU A 103 -5.47 -23.69 -26.17
C LEU A 103 -6.51 -23.55 -25.04
N PHE A 104 -7.08 -24.71 -24.65
CA PHE A 104 -8.09 -24.81 -23.61
C PHE A 104 -7.50 -25.58 -22.43
N LEU A 105 -7.53 -24.99 -21.25
CA LEU A 105 -7.00 -25.60 -20.04
C LEU A 105 -7.84 -26.80 -19.61
N ALA A 106 -7.17 -27.80 -19.08
CA ALA A 106 -7.85 -28.98 -18.57
C ALA A 106 -8.61 -28.68 -17.27
N PRO A 107 -9.75 -29.34 -16.99
CA PRO A 107 -10.44 -29.22 -15.70
C PRO A 107 -9.54 -29.55 -14.50
N SER A 108 -8.59 -30.46 -14.65
CA SER A 108 -7.58 -30.80 -13.65
C SER A 108 -6.66 -29.62 -13.29
N PHE A 109 -6.33 -28.76 -14.28
CA PHE A 109 -5.57 -27.53 -14.03
C PHE A 109 -6.33 -26.61 -13.09
N TRP A 110 -7.61 -26.34 -13.36
CA TRP A 110 -8.43 -25.48 -12.51
C TRP A 110 -8.63 -26.06 -11.12
N ALA A 111 -8.84 -27.39 -11.01
CA ALA A 111 -8.88 -28.07 -9.72
C ALA A 111 -7.55 -27.90 -8.96
N GLY A 112 -6.41 -27.97 -9.63
CA GLY A 112 -5.08 -27.74 -9.08
C GLY A 112 -4.91 -26.32 -8.58
N VAL A 113 -5.42 -25.30 -9.29
CA VAL A 113 -5.42 -23.90 -8.86
C VAL A 113 -6.19 -23.72 -7.55
N VAL A 114 -7.39 -24.28 -7.46
CA VAL A 114 -8.22 -24.21 -6.23
C VAL A 114 -7.52 -24.88 -5.06
N LEU A 115 -7.01 -26.11 -5.25
CA LEU A 115 -6.29 -26.84 -4.21
C LEU A 115 -5.03 -26.10 -3.76
N GLY A 116 -4.26 -25.51 -4.71
CA GLY A 116 -3.08 -24.71 -4.42
C GLY A 116 -3.43 -23.45 -3.62
N ALA A 117 -4.51 -22.77 -3.99
CA ALA A 117 -4.99 -21.60 -3.25
C ALA A 117 -5.44 -21.95 -1.82
N CYS A 118 -6.12 -23.07 -1.65
CA CYS A 118 -6.54 -23.55 -0.33
C CYS A 118 -5.35 -23.99 0.55
N ALA A 119 -4.33 -24.56 -0.04
CA ALA A 119 -3.13 -25.02 0.67
C ALA A 119 -2.17 -23.87 1.03
N ASN A 120 -2.19 -22.78 0.27
CA ASN A 120 -1.27 -21.65 0.45
C ASN A 120 -1.99 -20.45 1.04
N LYS A 121 -1.76 -20.17 2.33
CA LYS A 121 -2.33 -19.00 3.03
C LYS A 121 -1.87 -17.66 2.45
N GLU A 122 -0.74 -17.65 1.75
CA GLU A 122 -0.17 -16.49 1.07
C GLU A 122 -0.37 -16.56 -0.46
N TYR A 123 -1.48 -17.17 -0.90
CA TYR A 123 -1.82 -17.22 -2.32
C TYR A 123 -1.88 -15.83 -2.95
N GLY A 124 -1.13 -15.66 -4.04
CA GLY A 124 -0.98 -14.38 -4.73
C GLY A 124 0.25 -13.56 -4.31
N ARG A 125 0.98 -13.94 -3.27
CA ARG A 125 2.25 -13.32 -2.91
C ARG A 125 3.33 -13.66 -3.96
N THR A 126 4.11 -12.64 -4.35
CA THR A 126 5.20 -12.80 -5.33
C THR A 126 6.50 -12.20 -4.80
N ASP A 127 7.62 -12.45 -5.49
CA ASP A 127 8.93 -11.87 -5.22
C ASP A 127 9.33 -10.79 -6.24
N HIS A 128 8.36 -10.19 -6.93
CA HIS A 128 8.59 -9.20 -7.98
C HIS A 128 9.49 -8.05 -7.50
N GLY A 129 9.28 -7.59 -6.28
CA GLY A 129 10.04 -6.53 -5.64
C GLY A 129 11.46 -6.89 -5.23
N LYS A 130 11.82 -8.20 -5.19
CA LYS A 130 13.15 -8.72 -4.82
C LYS A 130 13.72 -8.11 -3.54
N GLY A 131 12.85 -7.77 -2.58
CA GLY A 131 13.24 -7.17 -1.31
C GLY A 131 13.70 -5.71 -1.41
N ALA A 132 13.45 -5.02 -2.52
CA ALA A 132 13.72 -3.59 -2.60
C ALA A 132 12.94 -2.83 -1.52
N LYS A 133 13.62 -1.91 -0.84
CA LYS A 133 13.06 -1.20 0.32
C LYS A 133 12.18 -0.03 -0.10
N TYR A 134 11.01 0.05 0.51
CA TYR A 134 10.09 1.17 0.37
C TYR A 134 9.66 1.68 1.75
N ASN A 135 9.78 2.99 1.95
CA ASN A 135 9.14 3.67 3.07
C ASN A 135 7.83 4.29 2.57
N VAL A 136 6.71 3.91 3.17
CA VAL A 136 5.38 4.41 2.84
C VAL A 136 4.89 5.22 4.02
N GLU A 137 4.97 6.55 3.89
CA GLU A 137 4.43 7.49 4.86
C GLU A 137 2.99 7.81 4.48
N PHE A 138 2.07 7.71 5.43
CA PHE A 138 0.65 8.01 5.19
C PHE A 138 -0.09 8.41 6.47
N VAL A 139 -1.20 9.11 6.32
CA VAL A 139 -1.98 9.82 7.32
C VAL A 139 -1.22 11.02 7.87
N SER A 140 -0.18 10.82 8.65
CA SER A 140 0.72 11.85 9.22
C SER A 140 -0.03 13.09 9.73
N ALA A 141 -1.13 12.84 10.48
CA ALA A 141 -2.00 13.88 10.99
C ALA A 141 -1.37 14.55 12.21
N ASN A 142 -1.53 15.89 12.30
CA ASN A 142 -1.07 16.65 13.47
C ASN A 142 -1.75 16.15 14.75
N PRO A 143 -1.01 15.92 15.84
CA PRO A 143 -1.56 15.38 17.09
C PRO A 143 -2.26 16.48 17.93
N THR A 144 -2.93 17.43 17.29
CA THR A 144 -3.61 18.55 17.90
C THR A 144 -5.12 18.36 18.07
N GLY A 145 -5.62 17.17 17.73
CA GLY A 145 -7.04 16.80 17.85
C GLY A 145 -7.35 15.43 17.24
N PRO A 146 -8.63 15.03 17.22
CA PRO A 146 -9.07 13.76 16.67
C PRO A 146 -8.93 13.73 15.14
N MET A 147 -8.75 12.52 14.59
CA MET A 147 -8.75 12.30 13.13
C MET A 147 -10.14 12.56 12.53
N HIS A 148 -10.16 12.96 11.27
CA HIS A 148 -11.37 13.15 10.48
C HIS A 148 -11.41 12.20 9.26
N MET A 149 -12.52 12.19 8.52
CA MET A 149 -12.73 11.31 7.36
C MET A 149 -11.65 11.43 6.28
N GLY A 150 -11.04 12.61 6.11
CA GLY A 150 -9.92 12.78 5.18
C GLY A 150 -8.70 11.95 5.57
N ASN A 151 -8.38 11.90 6.87
CA ASN A 151 -7.30 11.07 7.40
C ASN A 151 -7.61 9.57 7.22
N ALA A 152 -8.86 9.15 7.46
CA ALA A 152 -9.29 7.76 7.27
C ALA A 152 -9.14 7.31 5.81
N ARG A 153 -9.47 8.18 4.83
CA ARG A 153 -9.26 7.89 3.40
C ARG A 153 -7.79 7.71 3.06
N GLY A 154 -6.94 8.63 3.55
CA GLY A 154 -5.49 8.53 3.38
C GLY A 154 -4.93 7.27 4.01
N GLY A 155 -5.47 6.90 5.18
CA GLY A 155 -5.13 5.67 5.89
C GLY A 155 -5.43 4.42 5.07
N ALA A 156 -6.66 4.30 4.56
CA ALA A 156 -7.06 3.16 3.73
C ALA A 156 -6.19 3.02 2.47
N LEU A 157 -5.94 4.13 1.78
CA LEU A 157 -5.12 4.12 0.56
C LEU A 157 -3.67 3.73 0.85
N GLY A 158 -3.06 4.34 1.89
CA GLY A 158 -1.66 4.09 2.25
C GLY A 158 -1.45 2.65 2.74
N ASP A 159 -2.33 2.14 3.59
CA ASP A 159 -2.24 0.77 4.08
C ASP A 159 -2.43 -0.26 2.96
N CYS A 160 -3.42 -0.06 2.08
CA CYS A 160 -3.62 -0.93 0.91
C CYS A 160 -2.40 -0.90 -0.02
N LEU A 161 -1.80 0.28 -0.28
CA LEU A 161 -0.59 0.39 -1.09
C LEU A 161 0.58 -0.36 -0.46
N ALA A 162 0.81 -0.14 0.84
CA ALA A 162 1.85 -0.82 1.59
C ALA A 162 1.65 -2.35 1.59
N ALA A 163 0.40 -2.81 1.75
CA ALA A 163 0.07 -4.23 1.70
C ALA A 163 0.32 -4.84 0.30
N VAL A 164 -0.07 -4.16 -0.78
CA VAL A 164 0.18 -4.64 -2.15
C VAL A 164 1.68 -4.70 -2.44
N LEU A 165 2.44 -3.71 -2.03
CA LEU A 165 3.90 -3.72 -2.17
C LEU A 165 4.54 -4.88 -1.39
N ASP A 166 4.16 -5.09 -0.11
CA ASP A 166 4.66 -6.22 0.69
C ASP A 166 4.30 -7.58 0.04
N TRP A 167 3.07 -7.73 -0.45
CA TRP A 167 2.65 -8.94 -1.16
C TRP A 167 3.35 -9.12 -2.51
N SER A 168 3.83 -8.05 -3.11
CA SER A 168 4.64 -8.08 -4.33
C SER A 168 6.14 -8.34 -4.08
N GLY A 169 6.55 -8.57 -2.83
CA GLY A 169 7.91 -8.93 -2.47
C GLY A 169 8.85 -7.76 -2.20
N TYR A 170 8.31 -6.57 -1.97
CA TYR A 170 9.10 -5.44 -1.47
C TYR A 170 9.28 -5.51 0.06
N ASP A 171 10.35 -4.93 0.56
CA ASP A 171 10.59 -4.70 1.99
C ASP A 171 10.00 -3.34 2.36
N VAL A 172 8.80 -3.37 2.94
CA VAL A 172 7.98 -2.17 3.17
C VAL A 172 8.04 -1.77 4.63
N THR A 173 8.36 -0.50 4.87
CA THR A 173 8.23 0.18 6.15
C THR A 173 7.04 1.13 6.10
N ARG A 174 6.09 1.00 7.02
CA ARG A 174 4.96 1.90 7.21
C ARG A 174 5.33 2.96 8.22
N GLU A 175 5.27 4.22 7.84
CA GLU A 175 5.65 5.33 8.69
C GLU A 175 4.50 6.31 8.91
N PHE A 176 4.35 6.73 10.16
CA PHE A 176 3.52 7.86 10.56
C PHE A 176 4.43 8.98 11.08
N TYR A 177 4.42 10.13 10.41
CA TYR A 177 5.15 11.30 10.84
C TYR A 177 4.32 12.10 11.86
N ILE A 178 4.86 12.28 13.05
CA ILE A 178 4.25 13.07 14.13
C ILE A 178 4.87 14.46 14.12
N ASN A 179 4.09 15.45 13.71
CA ASN A 179 4.47 16.86 13.84
C ASN A 179 4.22 17.32 15.29
N ASP A 180 5.17 17.04 16.16
CA ASP A 180 5.14 17.41 17.59
C ASP A 180 6.01 18.61 17.93
N ALA A 181 6.37 19.40 16.93
CA ALA A 181 7.14 20.65 17.05
C ALA A 181 6.48 21.80 16.27
N GLY A 182 7.06 22.99 16.36
CA GLY A 182 6.69 24.15 15.55
C GLY A 182 5.35 24.81 15.89
N ASN A 183 4.85 25.61 14.93
CA ASN A 183 3.73 26.55 15.16
C ASN A 183 2.40 25.88 15.52
N GLN A 184 2.14 24.66 15.04
CA GLN A 184 0.91 23.92 15.33
C GLN A 184 0.82 23.56 16.83
N ILE A 185 1.93 23.13 17.41
CA ILE A 185 2.02 22.78 18.83
C ILE A 185 1.95 24.03 19.69
N GLN A 186 2.56 25.13 19.27
CA GLN A 186 2.45 26.42 19.97
C GLN A 186 0.99 26.89 20.04
N LYS A 187 0.27 26.80 18.92
CA LYS A 187 -1.14 27.13 18.83
C LYS A 187 -2.03 26.20 19.67
N PHE A 188 -1.72 24.91 19.65
CA PHE A 188 -2.40 23.89 20.47
C PHE A 188 -2.23 24.20 21.97
N GLY A 189 -1.00 24.44 22.41
CA GLY A 189 -0.70 24.80 23.80
C GLY A 189 -1.40 26.09 24.23
N LYS A 190 -1.40 27.15 23.37
CA LYS A 190 -2.12 28.40 23.62
C LYS A 190 -3.62 28.14 23.82
N SER A 191 -4.22 27.31 22.95
CA SER A 191 -5.63 26.96 23.03
C SER A 191 -5.98 26.27 24.35
N LEU A 192 -5.17 25.30 24.76
CA LEU A 192 -5.34 24.57 26.03
C LEU A 192 -5.19 25.51 27.24
N ALA A 193 -4.16 26.39 27.22
CA ALA A 193 -3.89 27.30 28.33
C ALA A 193 -5.02 28.30 28.55
N VAL A 194 -5.55 28.88 27.47
CA VAL A 194 -6.71 29.76 27.55
C VAL A 194 -7.93 29.00 28.10
N ARG A 195 -8.22 27.80 27.62
CA ARG A 195 -9.34 26.98 28.11
C ARG A 195 -9.19 26.57 29.57
N TYR A 196 -7.95 26.34 30.03
CA TYR A 196 -7.68 26.08 31.46
C TYR A 196 -7.98 27.32 32.31
N LEU A 197 -7.51 28.50 31.92
CA LEU A 197 -7.76 29.73 32.66
C LEU A 197 -9.25 30.10 32.69
N GLN A 198 -9.99 29.83 31.62
CA GLN A 198 -11.43 30.07 31.53
C GLN A 198 -12.22 29.30 32.58
N GLN A 199 -11.76 28.11 33.01
CA GLN A 199 -12.47 27.29 34.02
C GLN A 199 -12.48 27.97 35.39
N TYR A 200 -11.46 28.77 35.70
CA TYR A 200 -11.33 29.42 37.01
C TYR A 200 -11.73 30.89 36.98
N CYS A 201 -11.59 31.53 35.82
CA CYS A 201 -11.77 33.00 35.71
C CYS A 201 -12.92 33.42 34.80
N GLY A 202 -13.51 32.46 34.06
CA GLY A 202 -14.58 32.68 33.09
C GLY A 202 -14.09 33.05 31.68
N GLU A 203 -14.98 32.85 30.70
CA GLU A 203 -14.67 33.08 29.28
C GLU A 203 -14.53 34.57 28.94
N GLU A 204 -15.19 35.47 29.69
CA GLU A 204 -15.09 36.93 29.54
C GLU A 204 -13.73 37.46 29.95
N ALA A 205 -13.11 36.87 30.99
CA ALA A 205 -11.80 37.29 31.48
C ALA A 205 -10.65 36.87 30.54
N TYR A 206 -10.82 35.75 29.87
CA TYR A 206 -9.84 35.18 28.94
C TYR A 206 -10.55 34.72 27.65
N PRO A 207 -10.88 35.63 26.72
CA PRO A 207 -11.51 35.25 25.45
C PRO A 207 -10.58 34.39 24.64
N LEU A 208 -11.13 33.31 24.03
CA LEU A 208 -10.33 32.43 23.17
C LEU A 208 -10.06 33.11 21.83
N PRO A 209 -8.79 33.39 21.45
CA PRO A 209 -8.47 34.01 20.19
C PRO A 209 -8.99 33.18 18.98
N ALA A 210 -9.40 33.86 17.91
CA ALA A 210 -10.01 33.24 16.74
C ALA A 210 -9.07 32.25 16.02
N GLU A 211 -7.77 32.50 16.09
CA GLU A 211 -6.76 31.60 15.52
C GLU A 211 -6.56 30.32 16.34
N CYS A 212 -7.03 30.25 17.57
CA CYS A 212 -6.92 29.08 18.44
C CYS A 212 -7.86 27.94 18.01
N TYR A 213 -7.54 26.72 18.44
CA TYR A 213 -8.40 25.56 18.23
C TYR A 213 -9.70 25.68 19.03
N GLN A 214 -10.84 25.64 18.32
CA GLN A 214 -12.16 25.88 18.90
C GLN A 214 -12.87 24.59 19.34
N GLY A 215 -12.26 23.42 19.10
CA GLY A 215 -12.88 22.11 19.33
C GLY A 215 -13.24 21.82 20.79
N GLY A 216 -14.27 20.99 20.99
CA GLY A 216 -14.68 20.55 22.32
C GLY A 216 -13.63 19.66 23.01
N ASP A 217 -12.82 18.98 22.24
CA ASP A 217 -11.67 18.16 22.67
C ASP A 217 -10.64 18.98 23.46
N ILE A 218 -10.39 20.24 23.05
CA ILE A 218 -9.51 21.17 23.77
C ILE A 218 -10.07 21.50 25.17
N LYS A 219 -11.41 21.71 25.27
CA LYS A 219 -12.06 21.94 26.58
C LYS A 219 -11.92 20.73 27.49
N VAL A 220 -12.11 19.51 26.93
CA VAL A 220 -12.00 18.25 27.69
C VAL A 220 -10.57 18.09 28.24
N LEU A 221 -9.55 18.21 27.39
CA LEU A 221 -8.15 18.05 27.79
C LEU A 221 -7.73 19.09 28.84
N ALA A 222 -8.14 20.35 28.68
CA ALA A 222 -7.90 21.41 29.66
C ALA A 222 -8.61 21.12 30.99
N GLY A 223 -9.84 20.56 30.93
CA GLY A 223 -10.61 20.13 32.10
C GLY A 223 -9.94 19.01 32.87
N GLU A 224 -9.57 17.95 32.18
CA GLU A 224 -8.86 16.83 32.80
C GLU A 224 -7.53 17.26 33.45
N PHE A 225 -6.81 18.20 32.80
CA PHE A 225 -5.59 18.77 33.39
C PHE A 225 -5.89 19.58 34.66
N ALA A 226 -6.98 20.36 34.64
CA ALA A 226 -7.42 21.14 35.79
C ALA A 226 -7.84 20.26 36.99
N GLU A 227 -8.51 19.14 36.74
CA GLU A 227 -8.85 18.16 37.77
C GLU A 227 -7.60 17.61 38.48
N GLN A 228 -6.51 17.42 37.78
CA GLN A 228 -5.27 16.86 38.31
C GLN A 228 -4.38 17.92 39.00
N ASN A 229 -4.36 19.14 38.49
CA ASN A 229 -3.43 20.20 38.92
C ASN A 229 -4.08 21.32 39.73
N GLY A 230 -5.42 21.34 39.81
CA GLY A 230 -6.16 22.43 40.46
C GLY A 230 -5.87 23.78 39.78
N ASP A 231 -5.87 24.82 40.56
CA ASP A 231 -5.65 26.25 40.17
C ASP A 231 -4.18 26.65 40.20
N LYS A 232 -3.26 25.68 40.25
CA LYS A 232 -1.80 25.88 40.44
C LYS A 232 -1.19 27.02 39.56
N TYR A 233 -1.67 27.16 38.34
CA TYR A 233 -1.12 28.14 37.37
C TYR A 233 -1.96 29.41 37.29
N VAL A 234 -3.13 29.46 37.91
CA VAL A 234 -4.08 30.60 37.79
C VAL A 234 -3.54 31.84 38.40
N ALA A 235 -2.99 31.79 39.62
CA ALA A 235 -2.53 32.93 40.37
C ALA A 235 -1.46 33.73 39.62
N ALA A 236 -0.55 33.06 38.95
CA ALA A 236 0.54 33.69 38.18
C ALA A 236 0.07 34.39 36.88
N CYS A 237 -1.09 33.99 36.35
CA CYS A 237 -1.67 34.51 35.11
C CYS A 237 -2.80 35.54 35.36
N LYS A 238 -3.28 35.65 36.63
CA LYS A 238 -4.48 36.42 36.93
C LYS A 238 -4.24 37.93 36.85
N GLY A 239 -5.16 38.64 36.18
CA GLY A 239 -5.16 40.09 36.10
C GLY A 239 -4.23 40.67 35.04
N MET A 240 -3.62 39.87 34.23
CA MET A 240 -2.86 40.29 33.05
C MET A 240 -3.82 40.59 31.89
N ASP A 241 -3.54 41.65 31.11
CA ASP A 241 -4.17 41.84 29.82
C ASP A 241 -3.65 40.78 28.80
N GLU A 242 -4.32 40.69 27.67
CA GLU A 242 -4.05 39.64 26.67
C GLU A 242 -2.60 39.66 26.16
N GLU A 243 -2.07 40.83 25.85
CA GLU A 243 -0.72 40.98 25.30
C GLU A 243 0.34 40.61 26.35
N THR A 244 0.24 41.14 27.55
CA THR A 244 1.14 40.80 28.67
C THR A 244 1.05 39.33 29.06
N LEU A 245 -0.16 38.73 29.04
CA LEU A 245 -0.37 37.34 29.37
C LEU A 245 0.40 36.42 28.40
N PHE A 246 0.21 36.60 27.09
CA PHE A 246 0.79 35.69 26.10
C PHE A 246 2.31 35.77 25.99
N GLU A 247 2.90 36.86 26.44
CA GLU A 247 4.36 37.07 26.50
C GLU A 247 4.96 36.66 27.85
N SER A 248 4.13 36.38 28.88
CA SER A 248 4.61 36.04 30.20
C SER A 248 5.24 34.67 30.32
N GLU A 249 6.29 34.53 31.15
CA GLU A 249 6.88 33.25 31.52
C GLU A 249 5.87 32.31 32.18
N ALA A 250 4.91 32.88 32.95
CA ALA A 250 3.86 32.12 33.62
C ALA A 250 2.93 31.42 32.62
N PHE A 251 2.54 32.12 31.56
CA PHE A 251 1.73 31.51 30.48
C PHE A 251 2.53 30.51 29.66
N ALA A 252 3.81 30.79 29.40
CA ALA A 252 4.68 29.83 28.73
C ALA A 252 4.79 28.52 29.52
N ALA A 253 5.02 28.60 30.83
CA ALA A 253 5.09 27.43 31.73
C ALA A 253 3.77 26.64 31.77
N LEU A 254 2.61 27.35 31.82
CA LEU A 254 1.30 26.71 31.75
C LEU A 254 1.08 25.99 30.42
N LYS A 255 1.38 26.65 29.33
CA LYS A 255 1.30 26.11 27.97
C LYS A 255 2.13 24.84 27.81
N ASP A 256 3.40 24.88 28.25
CA ASP A 256 4.30 23.74 28.13
C ASP A 256 3.83 22.56 28.99
N ALA A 257 3.33 22.81 30.21
CA ALA A 257 2.75 21.77 31.05
C ALA A 257 1.51 21.11 30.42
N LEU A 258 0.65 21.92 29.79
CA LEU A 258 -0.54 21.42 29.10
C LEU A 258 -0.20 20.63 27.83
N VAL A 259 0.77 21.07 27.05
CA VAL A 259 1.26 20.33 25.89
C VAL A 259 1.86 19.00 26.33
N ALA A 260 2.72 19.00 27.34
CA ALA A 260 3.30 17.76 27.89
C ALA A 260 2.23 16.76 28.40
N TYR A 261 1.09 17.26 28.88
CA TYR A 261 -0.03 16.43 29.31
C TYR A 261 -0.87 15.92 28.12
N ALA A 262 -1.26 16.83 27.21
CA ALA A 262 -2.27 16.55 26.20
C ALA A 262 -1.72 15.84 24.96
N LEU A 263 -0.49 16.15 24.55
CA LEU A 263 0.12 15.61 23.32
C LEU A 263 0.25 14.10 23.34
N PRO A 264 0.79 13.46 24.41
CA PRO A 264 0.84 12.01 24.47
C PRO A 264 -0.54 11.34 24.43
N LYS A 265 -1.57 11.98 25.03
CA LYS A 265 -2.95 11.49 24.99
C LYS A 265 -3.52 11.50 23.58
N ASN A 266 -3.30 12.59 22.83
CA ASN A 266 -3.72 12.68 21.44
C ASN A 266 -3.00 11.63 20.57
N ILE A 267 -1.69 11.47 20.72
CA ILE A 267 -0.93 10.43 20.01
C ILE A 267 -1.47 9.03 20.34
N ALA A 268 -1.75 8.76 21.61
CA ALA A 268 -2.35 7.48 22.02
C ALA A 268 -3.76 7.28 21.41
N ALA A 269 -4.54 8.36 21.28
CA ALA A 269 -5.85 8.32 20.64
C ALA A 269 -5.73 8.03 19.12
N LEU A 270 -4.78 8.67 18.43
CA LEU A 270 -4.49 8.39 17.02
C LEU A 270 -4.12 6.91 16.82
N LYS A 271 -3.19 6.39 17.62
CA LYS A 271 -2.78 4.98 17.57
C LYS A 271 -3.95 4.03 17.80
N ARG A 272 -4.77 4.30 18.82
CA ARG A 272 -5.95 3.50 19.14
C ARG A 272 -6.97 3.50 17.99
N ASP A 273 -7.24 4.66 17.39
CA ASP A 273 -8.27 4.78 16.38
C ASP A 273 -7.81 4.21 15.02
N LEU A 274 -6.54 4.33 14.68
CA LEU A 274 -5.91 3.63 13.55
C LEU A 274 -5.94 2.11 13.76
N GLY A 275 -5.60 1.62 14.97
CA GLY A 275 -5.67 0.20 15.29
C GLY A 275 -7.09 -0.38 15.18
N LYS A 276 -8.15 0.37 15.57
CA LYS A 276 -9.54 -0.01 15.32
C LYS A 276 -9.84 -0.13 13.83
N TYR A 277 -9.21 0.70 13.02
CA TYR A 277 -9.31 0.68 11.57
C TYR A 277 -8.40 -0.37 10.92
N ARG A 278 -7.66 -1.14 11.73
CA ARG A 278 -6.70 -2.19 11.34
C ARG A 278 -5.50 -1.65 10.57
N ILE A 279 -5.10 -0.44 10.88
CA ILE A 279 -3.90 0.18 10.32
C ILE A 279 -2.84 0.21 11.40
N ASP A 280 -1.71 -0.45 11.14
CA ASP A 280 -0.54 -0.50 12.02
C ASP A 280 0.67 0.10 11.30
N TYR A 281 1.55 0.72 12.08
CA TYR A 281 2.78 1.35 11.60
C TYR A 281 4.00 0.70 12.23
N ASP A 282 5.03 0.56 11.41
CA ASP A 282 6.35 0.07 11.84
C ASP A 282 7.11 1.18 12.56
N VAL A 283 6.95 2.43 12.08
CA VAL A 283 7.65 3.62 12.61
C VAL A 283 6.66 4.73 12.92
N TRP A 284 6.76 5.28 14.13
CA TRP A 284 6.15 6.52 14.57
C TRP A 284 7.27 7.56 14.71
N PHE A 285 7.50 8.32 13.64
CA PHE A 285 8.61 9.26 13.58
C PHE A 285 8.21 10.59 14.20
N HIS A 286 8.98 11.07 15.17
CA HIS A 286 8.75 12.34 15.88
C HIS A 286 9.63 13.45 15.32
N GLU A 287 9.04 14.55 14.84
CA GLU A 287 9.77 15.72 14.32
C GLU A 287 10.71 16.31 15.37
N SER A 288 10.30 16.32 16.65
CA SER A 288 11.13 16.78 17.78
C SER A 288 12.52 16.14 17.81
N THR A 289 12.65 14.88 17.39
CA THR A 289 13.94 14.18 17.34
C THR A 289 14.95 14.82 16.38
N LEU A 290 14.48 15.46 15.32
CA LEU A 290 15.32 16.17 14.36
C LEU A 290 15.91 17.44 14.97
N HIS A 291 15.13 18.13 15.81
CA HIS A 291 15.56 19.32 16.53
C HIS A 291 16.53 18.96 17.66
N GLU A 292 16.18 17.96 18.46
CA GLU A 292 17.02 17.49 19.59
C GLU A 292 18.38 16.97 19.15
N SER A 293 18.43 16.25 18.04
CA SER A 293 19.67 15.73 17.46
C SER A 293 20.50 16.77 16.72
N GLY A 294 19.97 17.97 16.48
CA GLY A 294 20.61 19.01 15.67
C GLY A 294 20.64 18.69 14.16
N ALA A 295 19.94 17.65 13.72
CA ALA A 295 19.92 17.22 12.31
C ALA A 295 19.43 18.33 11.37
N VAL A 296 18.45 19.13 11.79
CA VAL A 296 17.97 20.28 11.01
C VAL A 296 19.09 21.28 10.75
N LEU A 297 19.86 21.64 11.78
CA LEU A 297 20.97 22.59 11.67
C LEU A 297 22.15 22.06 10.85
N ALA A 298 22.30 20.75 10.76
CA ALA A 298 23.39 20.13 10.00
C ALA A 298 23.16 20.16 8.48
N VAL A 299 21.91 20.43 8.05
CA VAL A 299 21.51 20.43 6.61
C VAL A 299 21.33 21.86 6.09
N VAL A 300 21.12 22.84 6.96
CA VAL A 300 21.01 24.28 6.66
C VAL A 300 22.38 24.95 6.70
#